data_488c3170b56393c3189e6565a6e1d9d0
#
_entry.id   488c3170b56393c3189e6565a6e1d9d0
#
_cell.length_a   1.000
_cell.length_b   1.000
_cell.length_c   1.000
_cell.angle_alpha   90.00
_cell.angle_beta   90.00
_cell.angle_gamma   90.00
#
_symmetry.space_group_name_H-M   'P 1'
#
loop_
_entity.id
_entity.type
_entity.pdbx_description
1 polymer ?
#
loop_
_entity_poly.entity_id
_entity_poly.type
_entity_poly.pdbx_seq_one_letter_code
_entity_poly.pdbx_strand_id
1 'polypeptide(L)'
;VYYYPLDDVNSSFKRYRAQELDFTETVLAEQLPWIRQCLPQDLKLSPYFGSYYYGFNNTQPPFKNKPKLRKALSMAIDRAVITDIILGAGQIPAYSLVPPVKTFTAVPADWAEWTQEERNKEAQKLYRTSGFSKESPLEVEILYNTSENHKRIALAIAAMWKQTLGVKTTLRNQEWKVFLQTRRLKQNTQVYRAGWIGDYDDPYTFSQLLHSENEMNHPGYSSKEYDELIKLAATKNAGEERLDILRQAERTMLEDMPIIPLYFYVSSHLVKPWVLGLEGNVMD
;
A
#
# COMPACT_ATOMS: atom_id res chain seq x y z
N VAL A 1 13.00 -29.07 9.12
CA VAL A 1 12.75 -28.04 8.07
C VAL A 1 14.08 -27.44 7.69
N TYR A 2 14.34 -27.33 6.37
CA TYR A 2 15.54 -26.69 5.82
C TYR A 2 15.11 -25.42 5.11
N TYR A 3 15.67 -24.26 5.50
CA TYR A 3 15.48 -22.98 4.84
C TYR A 3 16.65 -22.69 3.90
N TYR A 4 16.32 -22.33 2.66
CA TYR A 4 17.31 -21.91 1.66
C TYR A 4 17.17 -20.40 1.46
N PRO A 5 18.15 -19.58 1.84
CA PRO A 5 18.11 -18.15 1.59
C PRO A 5 18.26 -17.90 0.09
N LEU A 6 17.17 -17.49 -0.55
CA LEU A 6 17.10 -17.21 -1.99
C LEU A 6 16.59 -15.80 -2.19
N ASP A 7 17.44 -14.91 -2.69
CA ASP A 7 17.08 -13.51 -2.94
C ASP A 7 16.23 -13.33 -4.22
N ASP A 8 16.30 -14.29 -5.15
CA ASP A 8 15.59 -14.24 -6.42
C ASP A 8 14.38 -15.19 -6.45
N VAL A 9 13.18 -14.60 -6.53
CA VAL A 9 11.91 -15.33 -6.58
C VAL A 9 11.82 -16.26 -7.81
N ASN A 10 12.42 -15.88 -8.95
CA ASN A 10 12.48 -16.75 -10.13
C ASN A 10 13.30 -18.01 -9.88
N SER A 11 14.41 -17.89 -9.15
CA SER A 11 15.23 -19.03 -8.75
C SER A 11 14.46 -19.95 -7.80
N SER A 12 13.76 -19.39 -6.84
CA SER A 12 12.86 -20.14 -5.95
C SER A 12 11.81 -20.93 -6.74
N PHE A 13 11.14 -20.27 -7.68
CA PHE A 13 10.14 -20.92 -8.53
C PHE A 13 10.72 -22.06 -9.40
N LYS A 14 11.90 -21.86 -10.01
CA LYS A 14 12.58 -22.90 -10.80
C LYS A 14 12.90 -24.13 -9.94
N ARG A 15 13.43 -23.91 -8.73
CA ARG A 15 13.76 -24.99 -7.78
C ARG A 15 12.51 -25.71 -7.28
N TYR A 16 11.42 -24.99 -7.03
CA TYR A 16 10.12 -25.61 -6.70
C TYR A 16 9.64 -26.54 -7.82
N ARG A 17 9.72 -26.11 -9.07
CA ARG A 17 9.38 -26.94 -10.24
C ARG A 17 10.30 -28.16 -10.38
N ALA A 18 11.58 -28.01 -10.04
CA ALA A 18 12.55 -29.10 -10.01
C ALA A 18 12.36 -30.07 -8.83
N GLN A 19 11.34 -29.85 -7.97
CA GLN A 19 11.07 -30.63 -6.76
C GLN A 19 12.17 -30.54 -5.70
N GLU A 20 12.95 -29.48 -5.72
CA GLU A 20 13.98 -29.19 -4.71
C GLU A 20 13.42 -28.39 -3.51
N LEU A 21 12.25 -27.80 -3.65
CA LEU A 21 11.56 -27.07 -2.60
C LEU A 21 10.12 -27.58 -2.45
N ASP A 22 9.67 -27.69 -1.22
CA ASP A 22 8.30 -28.06 -0.87
C ASP A 22 7.38 -26.84 -0.67
N PHE A 23 7.98 -25.66 -0.47
CA PHE A 23 7.29 -24.41 -0.19
C PHE A 23 8.05 -23.23 -0.81
N THR A 24 7.34 -22.21 -1.28
CA THR A 24 7.91 -20.92 -1.68
C THR A 24 7.29 -19.82 -0.84
N GLU A 25 8.10 -18.84 -0.41
CA GLU A 25 7.64 -17.70 0.40
C GLU A 25 6.71 -16.76 -0.37
N THR A 26 6.93 -16.63 -1.68
CA THR A 26 6.10 -15.77 -2.53
C THR A 26 6.11 -16.25 -3.97
N VAL A 27 5.19 -15.71 -4.77
CA VAL A 27 5.04 -15.95 -6.20
C VAL A 27 5.03 -14.61 -6.95
N LEU A 28 5.73 -14.54 -8.08
CA LEU A 28 5.66 -13.37 -8.96
C LEU A 28 4.33 -13.31 -9.71
N ALA A 29 3.77 -12.11 -9.82
CA ALA A 29 2.51 -11.87 -10.50
C ALA A 29 2.52 -12.40 -11.96
N GLU A 30 3.62 -12.27 -12.66
CA GLU A 30 3.78 -12.75 -14.04
C GLU A 30 3.74 -14.28 -14.18
N GLN A 31 4.00 -15.01 -13.10
CA GLN A 31 3.98 -16.47 -13.07
C GLN A 31 2.58 -17.04 -12.76
N LEU A 32 1.71 -16.24 -12.17
CA LEU A 32 0.38 -16.69 -11.72
C LEU A 32 -0.49 -17.31 -12.81
N PRO A 33 -0.56 -16.77 -14.05
CA PRO A 33 -1.36 -17.40 -15.10
C PRO A 33 -0.91 -18.82 -15.41
N TRP A 34 0.40 -19.03 -15.52
CA TRP A 34 0.97 -20.35 -15.75
C TRP A 34 0.74 -21.28 -14.54
N ILE A 35 0.95 -20.80 -13.32
CA ILE A 35 0.75 -21.56 -12.09
C ILE A 35 -0.72 -22.02 -11.95
N ARG A 36 -1.67 -21.13 -12.19
CA ARG A 36 -3.09 -21.47 -12.17
C ARG A 36 -3.45 -22.57 -13.16
N GLN A 37 -2.78 -22.61 -14.30
CA GLN A 37 -3.01 -23.63 -15.32
C GLN A 37 -2.29 -24.94 -15.00
N CYS A 38 -1.04 -24.89 -14.55
CA CYS A 38 -0.18 -26.06 -14.46
C CYS A 38 -0.02 -26.62 -13.02
N LEU A 39 -0.20 -25.78 -12.00
CA LEU A 39 -0.04 -26.14 -10.58
C LEU A 39 -1.19 -25.60 -9.71
N PRO A 40 -2.46 -25.75 -10.11
CA PRO A 40 -3.58 -25.14 -9.40
C PRO A 40 -3.74 -25.63 -7.96
N GLN A 41 -3.34 -26.87 -7.67
CA GLN A 41 -3.45 -27.45 -6.32
C GLN A 41 -2.35 -26.96 -5.39
N ASP A 42 -1.18 -26.60 -5.95
CA ASP A 42 -0.04 -26.12 -5.19
C ASP A 42 -0.19 -24.63 -4.81
N LEU A 43 -0.95 -23.86 -5.60
CA LEU A 43 -1.15 -22.43 -5.36
C LEU A 43 -2.06 -22.19 -4.15
N LYS A 44 -1.51 -21.51 -3.15
CA LYS A 44 -2.25 -21.03 -1.97
C LYS A 44 -2.30 -19.51 -1.99
N LEU A 45 -3.52 -18.96 -1.96
CA LEU A 45 -3.79 -17.53 -1.88
C LEU A 45 -4.64 -17.30 -0.63
N SER A 46 -4.19 -16.43 0.26
CA SER A 46 -4.89 -16.12 1.49
C SER A 46 -4.87 -14.62 1.76
N PRO A 47 -5.93 -14.04 2.35
CA PRO A 47 -5.86 -12.67 2.86
C PRO A 47 -4.67 -12.54 3.82
N TYR A 48 -3.98 -11.40 3.74
CA TYR A 48 -2.85 -11.09 4.61
C TYR A 48 -3.09 -9.76 5.29
N PHE A 49 -2.86 -9.70 6.61
CA PHE A 49 -3.15 -8.51 7.41
C PHE A 49 -2.14 -7.40 7.14
N GLY A 50 -2.21 -6.87 5.95
CA GLY A 50 -1.26 -5.88 5.49
C GLY A 50 -1.82 -4.93 4.44
N SER A 51 -1.26 -3.73 4.41
CA SER A 51 -1.58 -2.66 3.47
C SER A 51 -0.37 -2.22 2.70
N TYR A 52 -0.54 -2.09 1.39
CA TYR A 52 0.42 -1.45 0.51
C TYR A 52 -0.06 -0.04 0.19
N TYR A 53 0.79 0.92 0.42
CA TYR A 53 0.46 2.33 0.20
C TYR A 53 1.66 3.12 -0.31
N TYR A 54 1.41 4.31 -0.82
CA TYR A 54 2.44 5.30 -1.06
C TYR A 54 2.36 6.41 -0.02
N GLY A 55 3.49 6.82 0.52
CA GLY A 55 3.58 7.94 1.46
C GLY A 55 3.97 9.22 0.73
N PHE A 56 3.37 10.34 1.14
CA PHE A 56 3.84 11.66 0.79
C PHE A 56 4.78 12.20 1.85
N ASN A 57 5.78 12.96 1.47
CA ASN A 57 6.51 13.78 2.43
C ASN A 57 5.70 15.03 2.76
N ASN A 58 4.99 14.99 3.89
CA ASN A 58 4.13 16.10 4.32
C ASN A 58 4.89 17.24 4.96
N THR A 59 6.21 17.10 5.17
CA THR A 59 7.04 18.11 5.85
C THR A 59 7.57 19.19 4.90
N GLN A 60 7.54 18.94 3.59
CA GLN A 60 8.15 19.79 2.57
C GLN A 60 7.22 20.01 1.36
N PRO A 61 7.44 21.07 0.57
CA PRO A 61 6.83 21.20 -0.74
C PRO A 61 7.13 20.00 -1.65
N PRO A 62 6.22 19.65 -2.56
CA PRO A 62 4.97 20.34 -2.87
C PRO A 62 3.79 19.94 -1.97
N PHE A 63 3.96 18.96 -1.05
CA PHE A 63 2.87 18.31 -0.34
C PHE A 63 2.51 18.93 1.02
N LYS A 64 3.46 19.68 1.62
CA LYS A 64 3.21 20.36 2.89
C LYS A 64 2.00 21.29 2.79
N ASN A 65 1.04 21.14 3.70
CA ASN A 65 -0.19 21.95 3.77
C ASN A 65 -1.04 21.92 2.46
N LYS A 66 -0.96 20.82 1.69
CA LYS A 66 -1.67 20.65 0.41
C LYS A 66 -2.52 19.37 0.36
N PRO A 67 -3.49 19.18 1.29
CA PRO A 67 -4.32 17.96 1.30
C PRO A 67 -5.08 17.75 -0.02
N LYS A 68 -5.59 18.82 -0.64
CA LYS A 68 -6.27 18.75 -1.94
C LYS A 68 -5.39 18.21 -3.06
N LEU A 69 -4.09 18.57 -3.07
CA LEU A 69 -3.14 18.04 -4.05
C LEU A 69 -2.91 16.54 -3.82
N ARG A 70 -2.72 16.13 -2.58
CA ARG A 70 -2.53 14.72 -2.21
C ARG A 70 -3.77 13.88 -2.56
N LYS A 71 -4.99 14.40 -2.25
CA LYS A 71 -6.26 13.77 -2.62
C LYS A 71 -6.39 13.64 -4.14
N ALA A 72 -6.04 14.67 -4.91
CA ALA A 72 -6.05 14.63 -6.38
C ALA A 72 -5.17 13.50 -6.94
N LEU A 73 -3.95 13.38 -6.44
CA LEU A 73 -3.03 12.32 -6.86
C LEU A 73 -3.55 10.93 -6.49
N SER A 74 -4.16 10.78 -5.30
CA SER A 74 -4.76 9.53 -4.87
C SER A 74 -5.96 9.11 -5.73
N MET A 75 -6.85 10.05 -6.05
CA MET A 75 -8.05 9.79 -6.86
C MET A 75 -7.72 9.45 -8.32
N ALA A 76 -6.63 9.99 -8.85
CA ALA A 76 -6.18 9.73 -10.22
C ALA A 76 -5.56 8.33 -10.43
N ILE A 77 -5.47 7.51 -9.38
CA ILE A 77 -4.96 6.13 -9.46
C ILE A 77 -6.12 5.16 -9.57
N ASP A 78 -6.17 4.41 -10.67
CA ASP A 78 -7.07 3.27 -10.83
C ASP A 78 -6.47 2.05 -10.11
N ARG A 79 -7.04 1.75 -8.95
CA ARG A 79 -6.58 0.65 -8.09
C ARG A 79 -6.89 -0.71 -8.69
N ALA A 80 -7.98 -0.83 -9.43
CA ALA A 80 -8.36 -2.09 -10.08
C ALA A 80 -7.33 -2.49 -11.16
N VAL A 81 -6.79 -1.53 -11.89
CA VAL A 81 -5.67 -1.81 -12.82
C VAL A 81 -4.45 -2.36 -12.09
N ILE A 82 -4.16 -1.86 -10.89
CA ILE A 82 -3.03 -2.36 -10.08
C ILE A 82 -3.32 -3.78 -9.58
N THR A 83 -4.49 -4.01 -8.99
CA THR A 83 -4.82 -5.30 -8.35
C THR A 83 -5.10 -6.41 -9.36
N ASP A 84 -5.85 -6.11 -10.42
CA ASP A 84 -6.38 -7.14 -11.30
C ASP A 84 -5.48 -7.41 -12.50
N ILE A 85 -4.82 -6.35 -13.01
CA ILE A 85 -4.02 -6.44 -14.25
C ILE A 85 -2.52 -6.59 -13.93
N ILE A 86 -1.98 -5.77 -13.00
CA ILE A 86 -0.55 -5.76 -12.71
C ILE A 86 -0.17 -6.89 -11.76
N LEU A 87 -0.96 -7.10 -10.69
CA LEU A 87 -0.67 -8.09 -9.66
C LEU A 87 -1.40 -9.41 -9.89
N GLY A 88 -2.72 -9.38 -10.08
CA GLY A 88 -3.52 -10.54 -10.46
C GLY A 88 -3.60 -11.68 -9.45
N ALA A 89 -3.19 -11.47 -8.19
CA ALA A 89 -3.20 -12.51 -7.15
C ALA A 89 -4.40 -12.40 -6.19
N GLY A 90 -5.39 -11.57 -6.52
CA GLY A 90 -6.58 -11.39 -5.69
C GLY A 90 -6.43 -10.31 -4.62
N GLN A 91 -5.44 -9.42 -4.76
CA GLN A 91 -5.32 -8.24 -3.91
C GLN A 91 -6.61 -7.40 -3.99
N ILE A 92 -6.98 -6.81 -2.85
CA ILE A 92 -8.19 -6.01 -2.76
C ILE A 92 -7.81 -4.53 -2.89
N PRO A 93 -8.43 -3.74 -3.79
CA PRO A 93 -8.22 -2.31 -3.87
C PRO A 93 -8.46 -1.63 -2.52
N ALA A 94 -7.52 -0.81 -2.04
CA ALA A 94 -7.61 -0.16 -0.74
C ALA A 94 -7.96 1.32 -0.86
N TYR A 95 -8.99 1.72 -0.12
CA TYR A 95 -9.42 3.12 0.06
C TYR A 95 -9.35 3.53 1.53
N SER A 96 -8.75 2.68 2.38
CA SER A 96 -8.46 2.87 3.79
C SER A 96 -7.07 2.34 4.08
N LEU A 97 -6.47 2.70 5.22
CA LEU A 97 -5.17 2.15 5.64
C LEU A 97 -5.32 0.79 6.30
N VAL A 98 -6.33 0.65 7.17
CA VAL A 98 -6.56 -0.60 7.90
C VAL A 98 -7.22 -1.63 6.99
N PRO A 99 -6.65 -2.84 6.83
CA PRO A 99 -7.30 -3.92 6.10
C PRO A 99 -8.61 -4.36 6.77
N PRO A 100 -9.58 -4.88 6.00
CA PRO A 100 -10.78 -5.46 6.58
C PRO A 100 -10.43 -6.72 7.38
N VAL A 101 -10.82 -6.74 8.64
CA VAL A 101 -10.70 -7.90 9.54
C VAL A 101 -12.05 -8.20 10.19
N LYS A 102 -12.23 -9.41 10.71
CA LYS A 102 -13.53 -9.83 11.29
C LYS A 102 -14.04 -8.89 12.37
N THR A 103 -13.13 -8.29 13.13
CA THR A 103 -13.44 -7.42 14.28
C THR A 103 -13.51 -5.95 13.95
N PHE A 104 -13.10 -5.53 12.73
CA PHE A 104 -13.04 -4.12 12.35
C PHE A 104 -13.47 -3.91 10.92
N THR A 105 -14.55 -3.15 10.75
CA THR A 105 -14.96 -2.63 9.44
C THR A 105 -14.27 -1.30 9.24
N ALA A 106 -13.29 -1.28 8.34
CA ALA A 106 -12.58 -0.05 7.97
C ALA A 106 -13.54 0.96 7.33
N VAL A 107 -13.24 2.23 7.51
CA VAL A 107 -13.98 3.32 6.85
C VAL A 107 -13.21 3.72 5.61
N PRO A 108 -13.73 3.42 4.41
CA PRO A 108 -13.07 3.84 3.18
C PRO A 108 -13.23 5.36 2.97
N ALA A 109 -12.39 5.93 2.12
CA ALA A 109 -12.55 7.30 1.67
C ALA A 109 -13.95 7.53 1.05
N ASP A 110 -14.50 8.72 1.21
CA ASP A 110 -15.83 9.13 0.76
C ASP A 110 -16.10 8.94 -0.74
N TRP A 111 -15.05 8.87 -1.53
CA TRP A 111 -15.06 8.66 -2.98
C TRP A 111 -14.75 7.21 -3.40
N ALA A 112 -14.69 6.26 -2.46
CA ALA A 112 -14.32 4.87 -2.75
C ALA A 112 -15.29 4.21 -3.74
N GLU A 113 -16.58 4.48 -3.61
CA GLU A 113 -17.65 3.92 -4.45
C GLU A 113 -17.83 4.64 -5.79
N TRP A 114 -17.08 5.73 -6.03
CA TRP A 114 -17.18 6.45 -7.30
C TRP A 114 -16.53 5.63 -8.43
N THR A 115 -17.02 5.84 -9.64
CA THR A 115 -16.32 5.34 -10.83
C THR A 115 -14.97 6.01 -11.01
N GLN A 116 -14.05 5.38 -11.71
CA GLN A 116 -12.74 5.99 -11.97
C GLN A 116 -12.87 7.28 -12.78
N GLU A 117 -13.88 7.40 -13.63
CA GLU A 117 -14.16 8.62 -14.39
C GLU A 117 -14.55 9.78 -13.48
N GLU A 118 -15.42 9.55 -12.51
CA GLU A 118 -15.82 10.55 -11.50
C GLU A 118 -14.62 10.97 -10.65
N ARG A 119 -13.85 10.00 -10.18
CA ARG A 119 -12.58 10.26 -9.46
C ARG A 119 -11.64 11.12 -10.28
N ASN A 120 -11.46 10.82 -11.56
CA ASN A 120 -10.57 11.58 -12.44
C ASN A 120 -11.05 13.02 -12.65
N LYS A 121 -12.35 13.25 -12.80
CA LYS A 121 -12.94 14.59 -12.92
C LYS A 121 -12.67 15.43 -11.66
N GLU A 122 -12.93 14.88 -10.49
CA GLU A 122 -12.67 15.59 -9.23
C GLU A 122 -11.16 15.77 -8.99
N ALA A 123 -10.34 14.77 -9.31
CA ALA A 123 -8.88 14.89 -9.24
C ALA A 123 -8.35 16.07 -10.07
N GLN A 124 -8.84 16.24 -11.28
CA GLN A 124 -8.46 17.37 -12.15
C GLN A 124 -8.87 18.73 -11.55
N LYS A 125 -10.04 18.80 -10.93
CA LYS A 125 -10.51 20.01 -10.25
C LYS A 125 -9.64 20.35 -9.04
N LEU A 126 -9.37 19.36 -8.16
CA LEU A 126 -8.52 19.52 -6.98
C LEU A 126 -7.07 19.87 -7.37
N TYR A 127 -6.55 19.29 -8.44
CA TYR A 127 -5.22 19.56 -8.95
C TYR A 127 -5.09 21.02 -9.42
N ARG A 128 -6.06 21.53 -10.20
CA ARG A 128 -6.10 22.93 -10.62
C ARG A 128 -6.21 23.89 -9.44
N THR A 129 -7.08 23.59 -8.47
CA THR A 129 -7.23 24.44 -7.28
C THR A 129 -6.00 24.40 -6.37
N SER A 130 -5.11 23.42 -6.55
CA SER A 130 -3.83 23.34 -5.87
C SER A 130 -2.69 24.12 -6.56
N GLY A 131 -3.00 24.77 -7.70
CA GLY A 131 -2.08 25.63 -8.45
C GLY A 131 -1.31 24.95 -9.56
N PHE A 132 -1.75 23.77 -10.02
CA PHE A 132 -1.11 23.01 -11.10
C PHE A 132 -2.04 22.82 -12.31
N SER A 133 -1.46 22.70 -13.48
CA SER A 133 -2.20 22.42 -14.73
C SER A 133 -1.33 21.61 -15.70
N LYS A 134 -1.85 21.32 -16.89
CA LYS A 134 -1.05 20.68 -17.94
C LYS A 134 0.06 21.59 -18.49
N GLU A 135 -0.17 22.90 -18.47
CA GLU A 135 0.79 23.95 -18.90
C GLU A 135 1.85 24.21 -17.82
N SER A 136 1.47 24.05 -16.55
CA SER A 136 2.37 24.17 -15.38
C SER A 136 2.24 22.91 -14.51
N PRO A 137 2.77 21.77 -14.97
CA PRO A 137 2.58 20.50 -14.33
C PRO A 137 3.40 20.37 -13.04
N LEU A 138 2.87 19.58 -12.11
CA LEU A 138 3.65 19.09 -10.98
C LEU A 138 4.77 18.17 -11.51
N GLU A 139 5.98 18.39 -11.01
CA GLU A 139 7.10 17.46 -11.18
C GLU A 139 7.34 16.74 -9.86
N VAL A 140 7.34 15.41 -9.89
CA VAL A 140 7.41 14.59 -8.67
C VAL A 140 8.25 13.35 -8.89
N GLU A 141 9.01 12.96 -7.85
CA GLU A 141 9.75 11.72 -7.82
C GLU A 141 8.99 10.67 -7.02
N ILE A 142 8.91 9.45 -7.55
CA ILE A 142 8.49 8.25 -6.80
C ILE A 142 9.73 7.43 -6.47
N LEU A 143 9.98 7.27 -5.17
CA LEU A 143 11.03 6.42 -4.62
C LEU A 143 10.47 5.04 -4.26
N TYR A 144 11.14 3.97 -4.70
CA TYR A 144 10.80 2.60 -4.32
C TYR A 144 12.06 1.75 -4.12
N ASN A 145 11.96 0.70 -3.30
CA ASN A 145 13.04 -0.28 -3.17
C ASN A 145 13.03 -1.26 -4.33
N THR A 146 14.21 -1.76 -4.69
CA THR A 146 14.40 -2.68 -5.82
C THR A 146 13.47 -3.88 -5.76
N SER A 147 12.56 -3.96 -6.72
CA SER A 147 11.63 -5.07 -6.94
C SER A 147 10.91 -4.84 -8.26
N GLU A 148 10.75 -5.86 -9.08
CA GLU A 148 10.03 -5.76 -10.35
C GLU A 148 8.55 -5.41 -10.14
N ASN A 149 7.89 -5.97 -9.12
CA ASN A 149 6.51 -5.61 -8.81
C ASN A 149 6.38 -4.12 -8.42
N HIS A 150 7.29 -3.59 -7.58
CA HIS A 150 7.26 -2.17 -7.20
C HIS A 150 7.51 -1.26 -8.39
N LYS A 151 8.42 -1.64 -9.29
CA LYS A 151 8.69 -0.92 -10.54
C LYS A 151 7.47 -0.86 -11.45
N ARG A 152 6.78 -2.00 -11.65
CA ARG A 152 5.56 -2.07 -12.48
C ARG A 152 4.45 -1.19 -11.92
N ILE A 153 4.23 -1.22 -10.60
CA ILE A 153 3.25 -0.35 -9.93
C ILE A 153 3.62 1.12 -10.10
N ALA A 154 4.88 1.48 -9.86
CA ALA A 154 5.35 2.87 -9.99
C ALA A 154 5.20 3.40 -11.43
N LEU A 155 5.51 2.58 -12.44
CA LEU A 155 5.31 2.92 -13.86
C LEU A 155 3.83 3.15 -14.18
N ALA A 156 2.94 2.28 -13.67
CA ALA A 156 1.50 2.43 -13.88
C ALA A 156 0.96 3.71 -13.24
N ILE A 157 1.34 4.00 -12.00
CA ILE A 157 0.94 5.23 -11.30
C ILE A 157 1.44 6.46 -12.04
N ALA A 158 2.70 6.47 -12.48
CA ALA A 158 3.26 7.56 -13.28
C ALA A 158 2.48 7.79 -14.59
N ALA A 159 2.09 6.71 -15.28
CA ALA A 159 1.27 6.78 -16.49
C ALA A 159 -0.13 7.35 -16.21
N MET A 160 -0.82 6.88 -15.14
CA MET A 160 -2.13 7.36 -14.73
C MET A 160 -2.08 8.86 -14.36
N TRP A 161 -1.09 9.28 -13.59
CA TRP A 161 -0.89 10.69 -13.23
C TRP A 161 -0.62 11.57 -14.44
N LYS A 162 0.22 11.09 -15.37
CA LYS A 162 0.49 11.80 -16.63
C LYS A 162 -0.78 11.94 -17.46
N GLN A 163 -1.53 10.86 -17.63
CA GLN A 163 -2.74 10.84 -18.45
C GLN A 163 -3.85 11.73 -17.87
N THR A 164 -4.11 11.61 -16.57
CA THR A 164 -5.22 12.30 -15.91
C THR A 164 -4.91 13.76 -15.58
N LEU A 165 -3.71 14.04 -15.07
CA LEU A 165 -3.35 15.32 -14.47
C LEU A 165 -2.23 16.06 -15.22
N GLY A 166 -1.49 15.38 -16.11
CA GLY A 166 -0.32 15.94 -16.77
C GLY A 166 0.94 15.95 -15.89
N VAL A 167 0.95 15.25 -14.76
CA VAL A 167 2.11 15.19 -13.85
C VAL A 167 3.33 14.60 -14.55
N LYS A 168 4.49 15.20 -14.34
CA LYS A 168 5.78 14.66 -14.76
C LYS A 168 6.39 13.88 -13.60
N THR A 169 6.54 12.57 -13.79
CA THR A 169 7.03 11.68 -12.73
C THR A 169 8.39 11.12 -13.11
N THR A 170 9.35 11.24 -12.20
CA THR A 170 10.62 10.51 -12.24
C THR A 170 10.56 9.32 -11.28
N LEU A 171 11.20 8.22 -11.66
CA LEU A 171 11.23 7.01 -10.86
C LEU A 171 12.65 6.81 -10.34
N ARG A 172 12.80 6.66 -9.02
CA ARG A 172 14.07 6.36 -8.38
C ARG A 172 13.98 5.06 -7.59
N ASN A 173 14.85 4.12 -7.93
CA ASN A 173 14.96 2.87 -7.19
C ASN A 173 16.20 2.89 -6.29
N GLN A 174 16.11 2.23 -5.16
CA GLN A 174 17.23 2.07 -4.22
C GLN A 174 17.25 0.65 -3.66
N GLU A 175 18.45 0.19 -3.29
CA GLU A 175 18.61 -1.00 -2.47
C GLU A 175 17.88 -0.82 -1.12
N TRP A 176 17.44 -1.93 -0.52
CA TRP A 176 16.53 -1.91 0.64
C TRP A 176 17.03 -1.07 1.82
N LYS A 177 18.28 -1.24 2.23
CA LYS A 177 18.82 -0.51 3.40
C LYS A 177 18.94 1.00 3.13
N VAL A 178 19.38 1.34 1.92
CA VAL A 178 19.49 2.75 1.48
C VAL A 178 18.10 3.38 1.37
N PHE A 179 17.13 2.64 0.84
CA PHE A 179 15.74 3.06 0.75
C PHE A 179 15.15 3.36 2.13
N LEU A 180 15.34 2.47 3.12
CA LEU A 180 14.85 2.67 4.49
C LEU A 180 15.43 3.94 5.11
N GLN A 181 16.74 4.17 4.94
CA GLN A 181 17.40 5.36 5.45
C GLN A 181 16.89 6.63 4.78
N THR A 182 16.79 6.65 3.45
CA THR A 182 16.29 7.80 2.68
C THR A 182 14.88 8.17 3.12
N ARG A 183 13.99 7.18 3.28
CA ARG A 183 12.62 7.36 3.75
C ARG A 183 12.55 7.90 5.18
N ARG A 184 13.38 7.36 6.08
CA ARG A 184 13.45 7.78 7.49
C ARG A 184 13.90 9.24 7.63
N LEU A 185 14.90 9.65 6.87
CA LEU A 185 15.44 11.01 6.92
C LEU A 185 14.50 12.06 6.33
N LYS A 186 13.50 11.68 5.54
CA LYS A 186 12.53 12.58 4.88
C LYS A 186 13.21 13.65 4.00
N GLN A 187 14.49 13.47 3.68
CA GLN A 187 15.27 14.36 2.83
C GLN A 187 15.28 13.86 1.40
N ASN A 188 15.13 14.77 0.44
CA ASN A 188 15.13 14.44 -0.98
C ASN A 188 14.14 13.31 -1.34
N THR A 189 13.00 13.28 -0.68
CA THR A 189 11.93 12.29 -0.90
C THR A 189 10.61 13.04 -1.01
N GLN A 190 9.84 12.78 -2.07
CA GLN A 190 8.54 13.41 -2.29
C GLN A 190 7.41 12.40 -2.13
N VAL A 191 7.42 11.36 -2.95
CA VAL A 191 6.50 10.21 -2.86
C VAL A 191 7.33 8.95 -2.75
N TYR A 192 6.93 8.02 -1.92
CA TYR A 192 7.66 6.78 -1.76
C TYR A 192 6.73 5.59 -1.53
N ARG A 193 7.16 4.44 -1.98
CA ARG A 193 6.51 3.17 -1.71
C ARG A 193 6.57 2.85 -0.22
N ALA A 194 5.50 2.32 0.33
CA ALA A 194 5.47 1.80 1.69
C ALA A 194 4.51 0.61 1.78
N GLY A 195 4.52 -0.03 2.91
CA GLY A 195 3.57 -1.06 3.31
C GLY A 195 3.73 -1.33 4.79
N TRP A 196 2.69 -1.88 5.38
CA TRP A 196 2.69 -2.33 6.76
C TRP A 196 1.99 -3.68 6.84
N ILE A 197 2.60 -4.60 7.53
CA ILE A 197 1.99 -5.85 7.95
C ILE A 197 1.70 -5.69 9.43
N GLY A 198 0.49 -6.04 9.86
CA GLY A 198 0.11 -5.93 11.27
C GLY A 198 1.00 -6.77 12.17
N ASP A 199 1.47 -6.21 13.26
CA ASP A 199 2.28 -6.94 14.27
C ASP A 199 1.39 -7.83 15.13
N TYR A 200 0.10 -7.54 15.17
CA TYR A 200 -0.93 -8.25 15.94
C TYR A 200 -2.32 -7.98 15.35
N ASP A 201 -3.28 -8.86 15.57
CA ASP A 201 -4.65 -8.78 15.03
C ASP A 201 -5.49 -7.69 15.73
N ASP A 202 -5.12 -6.43 15.48
CA ASP A 202 -5.85 -5.25 15.95
C ASP A 202 -5.62 -4.06 15.02
N PRO A 203 -6.66 -3.27 14.67
CA PRO A 203 -6.52 -2.12 13.76
C PRO A 203 -5.53 -1.05 14.25
N TYR A 204 -5.27 -0.99 15.55
CA TYR A 204 -4.36 -0.01 16.14
C TYR A 204 -2.93 -0.14 15.61
N THR A 205 -2.49 -1.36 15.21
CA THR A 205 -1.14 -1.56 14.61
C THR A 205 -0.92 -0.72 13.36
N PHE A 206 -1.99 -0.39 12.63
CA PHE A 206 -1.94 0.50 11.45
C PHE A 206 -2.13 1.95 11.86
N SER A 207 -3.15 2.25 12.65
CA SER A 207 -3.50 3.63 12.99
C SER A 207 -2.39 4.35 13.74
N GLN A 208 -1.68 3.68 14.65
CA GLN A 208 -0.57 4.30 15.40
C GLN A 208 0.60 4.78 14.53
N LEU A 209 0.77 4.22 13.31
CA LEU A 209 1.88 4.55 12.40
C LEU A 209 1.95 6.03 12.03
N LEU A 210 0.80 6.69 11.99
CA LEU A 210 0.68 8.08 11.54
C LEU A 210 0.59 9.08 12.70
N HIS A 211 0.64 8.60 13.95
CA HIS A 211 0.76 9.49 15.12
C HIS A 211 2.03 10.34 14.99
N SER A 212 1.95 11.63 15.28
CA SER A 212 3.05 12.57 15.03
C SER A 212 4.36 12.23 15.75
N GLU A 213 4.28 11.59 16.92
CA GLU A 213 5.42 11.16 17.73
C GLU A 213 5.91 9.74 17.41
N ASN A 214 5.25 9.02 16.49
CA ASN A 214 5.66 7.66 16.14
C ASN A 214 6.86 7.69 15.19
N GLU A 215 7.91 6.94 15.50
CA GLU A 215 9.13 6.86 14.66
C GLU A 215 8.84 6.30 13.26
N MET A 216 7.80 5.49 13.10
CA MET A 216 7.36 4.95 11.81
C MET A 216 6.54 5.94 10.98
N ASN A 217 6.23 7.12 11.52
CA ASN A 217 5.57 8.19 10.79
C ASN A 217 6.53 8.82 9.76
N HIS A 218 6.89 8.02 8.78
CA HIS A 218 7.74 8.48 7.68
C HIS A 218 7.08 9.55 6.79
N PRO A 219 5.74 9.58 6.62
CA PRO A 219 5.07 10.72 5.97
C PRO A 219 5.31 12.06 6.66
N GLY A 220 5.65 12.07 7.94
CA GLY A 220 5.73 13.29 8.75
C GLY A 220 4.37 13.98 8.86
N TYR A 221 3.30 13.17 8.93
CA TYR A 221 1.95 13.65 9.18
C TYR A 221 1.86 14.21 10.59
N SER A 222 1.15 15.31 10.75
CA SER A 222 0.93 15.95 12.06
C SER A 222 -0.48 16.56 12.06
N SER A 223 -1.36 15.97 12.82
CA SER A 223 -2.72 16.43 13.07
C SER A 223 -3.04 16.24 14.54
N LYS A 224 -3.32 17.34 15.21
CA LYS A 224 -3.66 17.32 16.63
C LYS A 224 -4.88 16.44 16.90
N GLU A 225 -5.91 16.57 16.06
CA GLU A 225 -7.13 15.78 16.16
C GLU A 225 -6.84 14.27 16.02
N TYR A 226 -6.04 13.90 15.02
CA TYR A 226 -5.62 12.51 14.83
C TYR A 226 -4.87 11.97 16.04
N ASP A 227 -3.89 12.72 16.52
CA ASP A 227 -3.06 12.32 17.65
C ASP A 227 -3.87 12.13 18.93
N GLU A 228 -4.85 13.02 19.19
CA GLU A 228 -5.77 12.91 20.32
C GLU A 228 -6.64 11.65 20.22
N LEU A 229 -7.16 11.32 19.03
CA LEU A 229 -7.94 10.11 18.79
C LEU A 229 -7.11 8.84 19.02
N ILE A 230 -5.86 8.80 18.52
CA ILE A 230 -4.98 7.66 18.71
C ILE A 230 -4.62 7.48 20.20
N LYS A 231 -4.31 8.57 20.90
CA LYS A 231 -4.06 8.54 22.35
C LYS A 231 -5.28 8.06 23.12
N LEU A 232 -6.47 8.55 22.76
CA LEU A 232 -7.73 8.12 23.40
C LEU A 232 -8.00 6.62 23.17
N ALA A 233 -7.84 6.14 21.92
CA ALA A 233 -8.00 4.71 21.61
C ALA A 233 -7.05 3.82 22.41
N ALA A 234 -5.82 4.28 22.67
CA ALA A 234 -4.85 3.54 23.49
C ALA A 234 -5.24 3.40 24.97
N THR A 235 -6.12 4.28 25.49
CA THR A 235 -6.60 4.21 26.87
C THR A 235 -7.86 3.38 27.06
N LYS A 236 -8.52 2.98 25.95
CA LYS A 236 -9.78 2.22 26.00
C LYS A 236 -9.53 0.71 25.99
N ASN A 237 -10.38 -0.02 26.70
CA ASN A 237 -10.44 -1.47 26.58
C ASN A 237 -10.92 -1.88 25.18
N ALA A 238 -10.60 -3.11 24.78
CA ALA A 238 -11.12 -3.70 23.56
C ALA A 238 -12.67 -3.65 23.56
N GLY A 239 -13.25 -3.21 22.45
CA GLY A 239 -14.70 -3.07 22.30
C GLY A 239 -15.08 -2.03 21.26
N GLU A 240 -16.38 -1.90 20.98
CA GLU A 240 -16.90 -1.06 19.89
C GLU A 240 -16.58 0.42 20.10
N GLU A 241 -16.60 0.94 21.33
CA GLU A 241 -16.23 2.32 21.63
C GLU A 241 -14.81 2.65 21.12
N ARG A 242 -13.86 1.74 21.39
CA ARG A 242 -12.48 1.90 20.91
C ARG A 242 -12.37 1.83 19.40
N LEU A 243 -13.10 0.89 18.80
CA LEU A 243 -13.13 0.74 17.34
C LEU A 243 -13.73 1.97 16.65
N ASP A 244 -14.75 2.59 17.23
CA ASP A 244 -15.33 3.84 16.71
C ASP A 244 -14.33 5.00 16.75
N ILE A 245 -13.53 5.11 17.81
CA ILE A 245 -12.46 6.11 17.89
C ILE A 245 -11.42 5.88 16.77
N LEU A 246 -11.04 4.63 16.52
CA LEU A 246 -10.10 4.30 15.43
C LEU A 246 -10.70 4.59 14.05
N ARG A 247 -12.01 4.36 13.85
CA ARG A 247 -12.71 4.76 12.62
C ARG A 247 -12.72 6.28 12.42
N GLN A 248 -12.89 7.05 13.49
CA GLN A 248 -12.80 8.52 13.43
C GLN A 248 -11.39 8.97 13.05
N ALA A 249 -10.36 8.38 13.67
CA ALA A 249 -8.97 8.67 13.30
C ALA A 249 -8.71 8.36 11.83
N GLU A 250 -9.20 7.24 11.33
CA GLU A 250 -9.03 6.87 9.92
C GLU A 250 -9.74 7.88 8.98
N ARG A 251 -10.93 8.37 9.31
CA ARG A 251 -11.61 9.44 8.55
C ARG A 251 -10.78 10.72 8.49
N THR A 252 -10.31 11.20 9.65
CA THR A 252 -9.45 12.39 9.72
C THR A 252 -8.20 12.22 8.85
N MET A 253 -7.56 11.06 8.90
CA MET A 253 -6.40 10.76 8.06
C MET A 253 -6.75 10.76 6.57
N LEU A 254 -7.87 10.16 6.18
CA LEU A 254 -8.30 10.08 4.77
C LEU A 254 -8.73 11.45 4.20
N GLU A 255 -9.21 12.37 5.03
CA GLU A 255 -9.47 13.76 4.63
C GLU A 255 -8.17 14.50 4.33
N ASP A 256 -7.15 14.32 5.17
CA ASP A 256 -5.84 14.94 5.03
C ASP A 256 -4.95 14.25 3.98
N MET A 257 -5.22 12.99 3.68
CA MET A 257 -4.52 12.16 2.68
C MET A 257 -2.99 12.20 2.81
N PRO A 258 -2.39 11.92 3.98
CA PRO A 258 -0.92 11.89 4.12
C PRO A 258 -0.26 10.73 3.37
N ILE A 259 -1.05 9.74 3.02
CA ILE A 259 -0.66 8.53 2.28
C ILE A 259 -1.70 8.24 1.19
N ILE A 260 -1.35 7.36 0.27
CA ILE A 260 -2.24 6.80 -0.76
C ILE A 260 -2.39 5.31 -0.48
N PRO A 261 -3.45 4.84 0.16
CA PRO A 261 -3.76 3.41 0.21
C PRO A 261 -3.96 2.88 -1.21
N LEU A 262 -3.34 1.75 -1.55
CA LEU A 262 -3.39 1.19 -2.90
C LEU A 262 -4.09 -0.18 -2.93
N TYR A 263 -3.64 -1.12 -2.10
CA TYR A 263 -4.27 -2.42 -1.97
C TYR A 263 -3.95 -3.08 -0.63
N PHE A 264 -4.79 -4.03 -0.24
CA PHE A 264 -4.50 -4.94 0.85
C PHE A 264 -3.78 -6.17 0.34
N TYR A 265 -2.80 -6.63 1.11
CA TYR A 265 -1.98 -7.77 0.73
C TYR A 265 -2.76 -9.08 0.68
N VAL A 266 -2.30 -9.93 -0.20
CA VAL A 266 -2.64 -11.35 -0.26
C VAL A 266 -1.32 -12.10 -0.18
N SER A 267 -1.21 -13.06 0.70
CA SER A 267 -0.11 -14.01 0.69
C SER A 267 -0.29 -14.97 -0.47
N SER A 268 0.80 -15.27 -1.16
CA SER A 268 0.78 -16.17 -2.31
C SER A 268 1.97 -17.11 -2.23
N HIS A 269 1.68 -18.39 -2.07
CA HIS A 269 2.68 -19.45 -1.90
C HIS A 269 2.44 -20.58 -2.87
N LEU A 270 3.51 -21.30 -3.21
CA LEU A 270 3.40 -22.65 -3.74
C LEU A 270 3.72 -23.64 -2.62
N VAL A 271 2.84 -24.59 -2.40
CA VAL A 271 2.92 -25.57 -1.32
C VAL A 271 2.66 -26.95 -1.91
N LYS A 272 3.62 -27.87 -1.75
CA LYS A 272 3.44 -29.26 -2.22
C LYS A 272 2.29 -29.94 -1.47
N PRO A 273 1.52 -30.81 -2.15
CA PRO A 273 0.33 -31.43 -1.56
C PRO A 273 0.58 -32.30 -0.31
N TRP A 274 1.82 -32.75 -0.12
CA TRP A 274 2.21 -33.51 1.08
C TRP A 274 2.60 -32.64 2.27
N VAL A 275 2.71 -31.32 2.10
CA VAL A 275 2.95 -30.37 3.20
C VAL A 275 1.60 -30.01 3.79
N LEU A 276 1.40 -30.37 5.05
CA LEU A 276 0.15 -30.14 5.80
C LEU A 276 0.37 -29.09 6.90
N GLY A 277 -0.71 -28.45 7.34
CA GLY A 277 -0.68 -27.49 8.45
C GLY A 277 -0.27 -26.05 8.05
N LEU A 278 -0.12 -25.76 6.77
CA LEU A 278 0.04 -24.41 6.24
C LEU A 278 -1.31 -23.91 5.71
N GLU A 279 -2.26 -23.78 6.61
CA GLU A 279 -3.58 -23.21 6.31
C GLU A 279 -3.50 -21.68 6.42
N GLY A 280 -4.24 -20.98 5.55
CA GLY A 280 -4.19 -19.52 5.48
C GLY A 280 -4.50 -18.85 6.81
N ASN A 281 -3.49 -18.25 7.39
CA ASN A 281 -3.60 -17.39 8.57
C ASN A 281 -3.42 -15.94 8.09
N VAL A 282 -4.33 -15.05 8.52
CA VAL A 282 -4.30 -13.63 8.13
C VAL A 282 -3.02 -12.92 8.59
N MET A 283 -2.30 -13.49 9.53
CA MET A 283 -1.03 -12.98 10.07
C MET A 283 0.22 -13.61 9.40
N ASP A 284 0.06 -14.59 8.50
CA ASP A 284 1.17 -15.30 7.83
C ASP A 284 1.18 -15.05 6.32
#